data_8b943807d162359bfa1d1ed53c7bc984
#
_entry.id   8b943807d162359bfa1d1ed53c7bc984
#
_cell.length_a   1.000
_cell.length_b   1.000
_cell.length_c   1.000
_cell.angle_alpha   90.00
_cell.angle_beta   90.00
_cell.angle_gamma   90.00
#
_symmetry.space_group_name_H-M   'P 1'
#
loop_
_entity.id
_entity.type
_entity.pdbx_description
1 polymer ?
#
loop_
_entity_poly.entity_id
_entity_poly.type
_entity_poly.pdbx_seq_one_letter_code
_entity_poly.pdbx_strand_id
1 'polypeptide(L)'
;MNNLIKYTLLLFFVFAINLNYSQKNKKDVKNESNLYSGLKFRSIGPAFMSGRIAEIAINPVNENEWYVAVGSGGVWKTVNAGTTWQPLTDDQSFYSTGSITIDPNNTNTIWLGTGENVGGRHVGVGKGVFLSRDGGKTWKNKGLNKSEHISKIIVNKNDSNTVFIASQGPLWSSGGDRGLYKSINGGESWNLVLSVNEWTGVTDVVVDPRDENVMYAATWQRHRNVAAYMGGGPGTKLFKSIDGGDSWRQLKTGLPTGKLGKIGLAISEINPDVLYAAIELDRRKGAVYRTSNGGESWSKMSDTVSGATGPHYYQELVASPHHFDRIYLMDVRVQVSNDGGKTFYRMNEGNKHSDNHSMTFKKNDPNYLLVGTDGGIYESFDDTK
;
A
#
# COMPACT_ATOMS: atom_id res chain seq x y z
N MET A 1 -50.26 43.82 33.84
CA MET A 1 -48.83 44.13 34.07
C MET A 1 -48.09 43.08 34.93
N ASN A 2 -48.74 42.43 35.90
CA ASN A 2 -48.07 41.49 36.81
C ASN A 2 -47.65 40.12 36.21
N ASN A 3 -48.28 39.63 35.13
CA ASN A 3 -47.95 38.32 34.57
C ASN A 3 -46.77 38.39 33.59
N LEU A 4 -46.55 39.49 32.91
CA LEU A 4 -45.43 39.68 31.99
C LEU A 4 -44.08 39.68 32.73
N ILE A 5 -44.02 40.32 33.88
CA ILE A 5 -42.82 40.40 34.73
C ILE A 5 -42.45 39.01 35.29
N LYS A 6 -43.45 38.19 35.64
CA LYS A 6 -43.18 36.81 36.12
C LYS A 6 -42.55 35.90 35.05
N TYR A 7 -43.01 35.99 33.80
CA TYR A 7 -42.46 35.20 32.71
C TYR A 7 -41.07 35.68 32.27
N THR A 8 -40.80 37.00 32.34
CA THR A 8 -39.48 37.56 32.05
C THR A 8 -38.44 37.14 33.08
N LEU A 9 -38.81 37.12 34.37
CA LEU A 9 -37.97 36.62 35.45
C LEU A 9 -37.72 35.11 35.37
N LEU A 10 -38.71 34.31 34.96
CA LEU A 10 -38.53 32.88 34.76
C LEU A 10 -37.59 32.56 33.60
N LEU A 11 -37.69 33.28 32.47
CA LEU A 11 -36.77 33.16 31.34
C LEU A 11 -35.32 33.55 31.68
N PHE A 12 -35.13 34.59 32.53
CA PHE A 12 -33.79 34.97 32.98
C PHE A 12 -33.16 33.92 33.89
N PHE A 13 -33.96 33.25 34.73
CA PHE A 13 -33.48 32.19 35.63
C PHE A 13 -33.10 30.93 34.87
N VAL A 14 -33.85 30.54 33.81
CA VAL A 14 -33.52 29.41 32.96
C VAL A 14 -32.24 29.69 32.12
N PHE A 15 -32.05 30.93 31.67
CA PHE A 15 -30.83 31.33 30.97
C PHE A 15 -29.58 31.36 31.87
N ALA A 16 -29.73 31.79 33.11
CA ALA A 16 -28.66 31.82 34.11
C ALA A 16 -28.22 30.40 34.53
N ILE A 17 -29.14 29.44 34.60
CA ILE A 17 -28.84 28.04 34.92
C ILE A 17 -28.06 27.38 33.75
N ASN A 18 -28.42 27.66 32.50
CA ASN A 18 -27.70 27.12 31.35
C ASN A 18 -26.29 27.69 31.20
N LEU A 19 -26.05 28.96 31.56
CA LEU A 19 -24.73 29.57 31.55
C LEU A 19 -23.81 28.97 32.64
N ASN A 20 -24.36 28.65 33.82
CA ASN A 20 -23.59 27.99 34.86
C ASN A 20 -23.27 26.53 34.54
N TYR A 21 -24.16 25.81 33.85
CA TYR A 21 -23.92 24.44 33.42
C TYR A 21 -22.83 24.37 32.34
N SER A 22 -22.81 25.33 31.41
CA SER A 22 -21.75 25.42 30.34
C SER A 22 -20.37 25.76 30.92
N GLN A 23 -20.31 26.59 31.99
CA GLN A 23 -19.03 26.93 32.66
C GLN A 23 -18.49 25.77 33.51
N LYS A 24 -19.37 24.99 34.15
CA LYS A 24 -18.95 23.82 34.96
C LYS A 24 -18.33 22.74 34.11
N ASN A 25 -18.91 22.47 32.95
CA ASN A 25 -18.35 21.47 31.98
C ASN A 25 -16.98 21.89 31.43
N LYS A 26 -16.70 23.18 31.20
CA LYS A 26 -15.37 23.64 30.76
C LYS A 26 -14.28 23.52 31.83
N LYS A 27 -14.62 23.58 33.10
CA LYS A 27 -13.67 23.38 34.20
C LYS A 27 -13.34 21.90 34.42
N ASP A 28 -14.33 21.03 34.28
CA ASP A 28 -14.16 19.61 34.50
C ASP A 28 -13.31 18.97 33.38
N VAL A 29 -13.48 19.38 32.11
CA VAL A 29 -12.64 18.93 30.98
C VAL A 29 -11.17 19.36 31.12
N LYS A 30 -10.91 20.53 31.73
CA LYS A 30 -9.54 20.99 32.00
C LYS A 30 -8.88 20.23 33.15
N ASN A 31 -9.65 19.74 34.13
CA ASN A 31 -9.12 18.93 35.22
C ASN A 31 -8.88 17.48 34.84
N GLU A 32 -9.69 16.88 33.96
CA GLU A 32 -9.47 15.52 33.46
C GLU A 32 -8.21 15.41 32.62
N SER A 33 -7.90 16.40 31.77
CA SER A 33 -6.65 16.39 31.01
C SER A 33 -5.39 16.44 31.86
N ASN A 34 -5.48 17.03 33.08
CA ASN A 34 -4.38 17.06 34.04
C ASN A 34 -4.27 15.78 34.87
N LEU A 35 -5.35 15.01 35.01
CA LEU A 35 -5.35 13.76 35.78
C LEU A 35 -4.44 12.70 35.16
N TYR A 36 -4.31 12.71 33.83
CA TYR A 36 -3.52 11.75 33.04
C TYR A 36 -2.19 12.31 32.53
N SER A 37 -1.85 13.57 32.88
CA SER A 37 -0.63 14.23 32.40
C SER A 37 0.69 13.52 32.82
N GLY A 38 0.63 12.71 33.87
CA GLY A 38 1.75 11.90 34.34
C GLY A 38 1.88 10.53 33.64
N LEU A 39 0.85 10.12 32.88
CA LEU A 39 0.91 8.86 32.15
C LEU A 39 1.76 9.03 30.90
N LYS A 40 2.72 8.14 30.73
CA LYS A 40 3.55 8.08 29.53
C LYS A 40 3.38 6.72 28.86
N PHE A 41 3.14 6.72 27.56
CA PHE A 41 3.25 5.50 26.77
C PHE A 41 4.72 5.15 26.61
N ARG A 42 5.04 3.86 26.65
CA ARG A 42 6.34 3.33 26.25
C ARG A 42 6.15 2.37 25.09
N SER A 43 7.07 2.38 24.15
CA SER A 43 7.13 1.34 23.14
C SER A 43 7.46 0.01 23.82
N ILE A 44 6.68 -1.03 23.54
CA ILE A 44 6.93 -2.39 24.03
C ILE A 44 7.52 -3.27 22.92
N GLY A 45 8.00 -2.64 21.83
CA GLY A 45 8.58 -3.29 20.68
C GLY A 45 7.54 -3.76 19.67
N PRO A 46 7.97 -4.42 18.57
CA PRO A 46 7.04 -5.08 17.70
C PRO A 46 6.31 -6.14 18.53
N ALA A 47 5.03 -5.91 18.79
CA ALA A 47 4.22 -6.93 19.43
C ALA A 47 4.12 -8.10 18.47
N PHE A 48 4.14 -9.31 18.97
CA PHE A 48 4.08 -10.55 18.19
C PHE A 48 2.88 -10.63 17.23
N MET A 49 1.89 -9.74 17.39
CA MET A 49 0.62 -9.69 16.65
C MET A 49 0.23 -8.26 16.28
N SER A 50 1.14 -7.41 15.84
CA SER A 50 0.91 -5.97 15.69
C SER A 50 0.50 -5.51 14.28
N GLY A 51 -0.17 -6.32 13.51
CA GLY A 51 -0.66 -5.96 12.18
C GLY A 51 0.18 -6.59 11.06
N ARG A 52 -0.40 -6.54 9.86
CA ARG A 52 0.20 -7.15 8.65
C ARG A 52 1.41 -6.39 8.18
N ILE A 53 2.36 -7.11 7.60
CA ILE A 53 3.54 -6.53 6.96
C ILE A 53 3.15 -6.10 5.54
N ALA A 54 2.94 -4.81 5.36
CA ALA A 54 2.47 -4.25 4.10
C ALA A 54 3.55 -4.28 3.00
N GLU A 55 4.78 -3.89 3.35
CA GLU A 55 5.93 -3.93 2.42
C GLU A 55 7.25 -4.04 3.17
N ILE A 56 8.25 -4.67 2.52
CA ILE A 56 9.62 -4.82 3.03
C ILE A 56 10.57 -4.27 1.96
N ALA A 57 11.40 -3.31 2.33
CA ALA A 57 12.45 -2.77 1.48
C ALA A 57 13.84 -3.18 2.02
N ILE A 58 14.58 -3.96 1.25
CA ILE A 58 15.98 -4.32 1.52
C ILE A 58 16.88 -3.24 0.92
N ASN A 59 17.85 -2.75 1.70
CA ASN A 59 18.83 -1.78 1.21
C ASN A 59 19.72 -2.43 0.13
N PRO A 60 19.73 -1.91 -1.11
CA PRO A 60 20.43 -2.54 -2.22
C PRO A 60 21.98 -2.52 -2.08
N VAL A 61 22.50 -1.68 -1.19
CA VAL A 61 23.95 -1.57 -0.91
C VAL A 61 24.35 -2.39 0.33
N ASN A 62 23.42 -2.59 1.26
CA ASN A 62 23.63 -3.38 2.48
C ASN A 62 22.43 -4.29 2.73
N GLU A 63 22.45 -5.50 2.20
CA GLU A 63 21.35 -6.46 2.28
C GLU A 63 21.01 -6.95 3.72
N ASN A 64 21.73 -6.50 4.74
CA ASN A 64 21.38 -6.72 6.14
C ASN A 64 20.56 -5.57 6.74
N GLU A 65 20.36 -4.49 6.01
CA GLU A 65 19.53 -3.35 6.41
C GLU A 65 18.19 -3.41 5.70
N TRP A 66 17.10 -3.50 6.50
CA TRP A 66 15.74 -3.54 5.99
C TRP A 66 14.88 -2.48 6.65
N TYR A 67 13.93 -1.97 5.88
CA TYR A 67 12.82 -1.16 6.35
C TYR A 67 11.52 -1.90 6.13
N VAL A 68 10.66 -1.91 7.15
CA VAL A 68 9.41 -2.66 7.15
C VAL A 68 8.26 -1.73 7.43
N ALA A 69 7.34 -1.65 6.48
CA ALA A 69 6.07 -0.95 6.63
C ALA A 69 5.02 -1.90 7.20
N VAL A 70 4.50 -1.58 8.38
CA VAL A 70 3.49 -2.37 9.08
C VAL A 70 2.13 -1.69 8.97
N GLY A 71 1.13 -2.39 8.46
CA GLY A 71 -0.20 -1.85 8.20
C GLY A 71 -0.85 -1.16 9.40
N SER A 72 -0.54 -1.60 10.61
CA SER A 72 -1.01 -1.00 11.88
C SER A 72 0.10 -0.95 12.91
N GLY A 73 1.32 -0.53 12.54
CA GLY A 73 2.47 -0.55 13.45
C GLY A 73 3.63 0.36 13.02
N GLY A 74 3.39 1.28 12.08
CA GLY A 74 4.39 2.23 11.60
C GLY A 74 5.53 1.58 10.82
N VAL A 75 6.74 2.15 10.92
CA VAL A 75 7.94 1.69 10.23
C VAL A 75 8.95 1.17 11.22
N TRP A 76 9.53 0.04 10.91
CA TRP A 76 10.60 -0.61 11.67
C TRP A 76 11.84 -0.78 10.81
N LYS A 77 13.01 -0.65 11.44
CA LYS A 77 14.31 -0.82 10.79
C LYS A 77 15.12 -1.89 11.50
N THR A 78 15.80 -2.73 10.74
CA THR A 78 16.91 -3.55 11.19
C THR A 78 18.19 -3.20 10.40
N VAL A 79 19.34 -3.37 11.02
CA VAL A 79 20.67 -3.21 10.36
C VAL A 79 21.48 -4.50 10.41
N ASN A 80 20.90 -5.57 10.91
CA ASN A 80 21.54 -6.86 11.16
C ASN A 80 20.61 -8.04 10.80
N ALA A 81 19.96 -7.95 9.64
CA ALA A 81 19.12 -8.99 9.08
C ALA A 81 18.06 -9.51 10.08
N GLY A 82 17.33 -8.59 10.72
CA GLY A 82 16.21 -8.95 11.60
C GLY A 82 16.59 -9.36 13.03
N THR A 83 17.88 -9.38 13.40
CA THR A 83 18.31 -9.75 14.75
C THR A 83 17.84 -8.74 15.80
N THR A 84 17.90 -7.43 15.47
CA THR A 84 17.35 -6.36 16.31
C THR A 84 16.57 -5.38 15.46
N TRP A 85 15.58 -4.72 16.11
CA TRP A 85 14.66 -3.82 15.46
C TRP A 85 14.56 -2.48 16.18
N GLN A 86 14.46 -1.41 15.40
CA GLN A 86 14.24 -0.05 15.87
C GLN A 86 12.95 0.51 15.26
N PRO A 87 12.00 1.01 16.07
CA PRO A 87 10.86 1.76 15.56
C PRO A 87 11.32 3.13 15.06
N LEU A 88 10.77 3.59 13.94
CA LEU A 88 11.16 4.85 13.30
C LEU A 88 10.04 5.90 13.28
N THR A 89 8.83 5.54 13.65
CA THR A 89 7.65 6.41 13.47
C THR A 89 6.76 6.54 14.70
N ASP A 90 7.27 6.22 15.89
CA ASP A 90 6.51 6.29 17.15
C ASP A 90 6.01 7.71 17.44
N ASP A 91 6.79 8.76 17.07
CA ASP A 91 6.44 10.16 17.25
C ASP A 91 5.66 10.77 16.09
N GLN A 92 5.29 9.96 15.09
CA GLN A 92 4.58 10.47 13.91
C GLN A 92 3.05 10.52 14.14
N SER A 93 2.40 11.38 13.35
CA SER A 93 0.93 11.55 13.42
C SER A 93 0.13 10.45 12.72
N PHE A 94 0.78 9.43 12.21
CA PHE A 94 0.23 8.23 11.58
C PHE A 94 0.81 6.98 12.20
N TYR A 95 0.13 5.85 12.07
CA TYR A 95 0.65 4.53 12.41
C TYR A 95 0.36 3.49 11.32
N SER A 96 -0.56 3.82 10.40
CA SER A 96 -0.91 2.92 9.29
C SER A 96 -0.05 3.22 8.07
N THR A 97 0.58 2.18 7.52
CA THR A 97 1.48 2.27 6.38
C THR A 97 1.09 1.26 5.30
N GLY A 98 1.35 1.59 4.03
CA GLY A 98 0.98 0.75 2.89
C GLY A 98 2.12 0.46 1.93
N SER A 99 3.12 1.34 1.85
CA SER A 99 4.26 1.19 0.95
C SER A 99 5.51 1.86 1.49
N ILE A 100 6.68 1.26 1.28
CA ILE A 100 7.97 1.82 1.66
C ILE A 100 9.02 1.55 0.57
N THR A 101 9.77 2.59 0.21
CA THR A 101 10.78 2.50 -0.86
C THR A 101 12.05 3.22 -0.45
N ILE A 102 13.18 2.55 -0.63
CA ILE A 102 14.52 3.14 -0.51
C ILE A 102 14.87 3.76 -1.85
N ASP A 103 15.31 5.01 -1.84
CA ASP A 103 15.82 5.66 -3.05
C ASP A 103 17.08 4.93 -3.55
N PRO A 104 17.08 4.37 -4.76
CA PRO A 104 18.23 3.63 -5.30
C PRO A 104 19.46 4.50 -5.51
N ASN A 105 19.30 5.84 -5.60
CA ASN A 105 20.39 6.79 -5.80
C ASN A 105 21.01 7.24 -4.46
N ASN A 106 20.25 7.14 -3.35
CA ASN A 106 20.70 7.51 -2.01
C ASN A 106 19.95 6.71 -0.95
N THR A 107 20.57 5.66 -0.44
CA THR A 107 19.95 4.71 0.50
C THR A 107 19.62 5.29 1.88
N ASN A 108 20.04 6.52 2.20
CA ASN A 108 19.54 7.26 3.36
C ASN A 108 18.19 7.95 3.10
N THR A 109 17.74 8.00 1.86
CA THR A 109 16.45 8.57 1.47
C THR A 109 15.39 7.49 1.41
N ILE A 110 14.38 7.61 2.27
CA ILE A 110 13.29 6.63 2.40
C ILE A 110 11.96 7.33 2.13
N TRP A 111 11.21 6.79 1.21
CA TRP A 111 9.84 7.21 0.91
C TRP A 111 8.84 6.28 1.58
N LEU A 112 7.80 6.85 2.17
CA LEU A 112 6.74 6.12 2.86
C LEU A 112 5.37 6.57 2.38
N GLY A 113 4.59 5.62 1.92
CA GLY A 113 3.15 5.77 1.65
C GLY A 113 2.35 5.28 2.84
N THR A 114 1.46 6.14 3.37
CA THR A 114 0.65 5.79 4.52
C THR A 114 -0.72 5.25 4.13
N GLY A 115 -1.33 4.50 5.05
CA GLY A 115 -2.61 3.80 4.88
C GLY A 115 -2.47 2.45 4.19
N GLU A 116 -3.14 1.44 4.72
CA GLU A 116 -3.04 0.07 4.21
C GLU A 116 -3.54 -0.06 2.77
N ASN A 117 -2.86 -0.86 1.96
CA ASN A 117 -3.10 -1.04 0.53
C ASN A 117 -4.10 -2.15 0.17
N VAL A 118 -4.91 -2.59 1.11
CA VAL A 118 -5.93 -3.64 0.93
C VAL A 118 -7.36 -3.09 0.95
N GLY A 119 -8.36 -3.92 0.63
CA GLY A 119 -9.78 -3.54 0.58
C GLY A 119 -10.61 -3.99 1.79
N GLY A 120 -10.00 -4.27 2.93
CA GLY A 120 -10.65 -4.78 4.14
C GLY A 120 -11.69 -3.83 4.78
N ARG A 121 -12.35 -4.28 5.84
CA ARG A 121 -13.29 -3.45 6.61
C ARG A 121 -12.58 -2.49 7.56
N HIS A 122 -11.50 -2.93 8.17
CA HIS A 122 -10.72 -2.20 9.16
C HIS A 122 -9.36 -1.82 8.55
N VAL A 123 -9.41 -1.18 7.40
CA VAL A 123 -8.19 -0.72 6.72
C VAL A 123 -7.75 0.57 7.35
N GLY A 124 -6.54 0.60 7.87
CA GLY A 124 -5.97 1.79 8.48
C GLY A 124 -5.82 2.92 7.47
N VAL A 125 -6.28 4.11 7.84
CA VAL A 125 -6.25 5.31 7.00
C VAL A 125 -4.92 6.02 7.18
N GLY A 126 -4.31 6.43 6.07
CA GLY A 126 -3.07 7.18 6.01
C GLY A 126 -3.27 8.69 5.97
N LYS A 127 -2.15 9.40 5.97
CA LYS A 127 -2.05 10.87 5.91
C LYS A 127 -1.14 11.36 4.79
N GLY A 128 -1.14 10.65 3.65
CA GLY A 128 -0.34 11.01 2.49
C GLY A 128 1.06 10.38 2.47
N VAL A 129 1.98 11.07 1.82
CA VAL A 129 3.35 10.65 1.57
C VAL A 129 4.30 11.28 2.57
N PHE A 130 5.26 10.52 3.05
CA PHE A 130 6.32 11.00 3.92
C PHE A 130 7.69 10.67 3.33
N LEU A 131 8.65 11.54 3.61
CA LEU A 131 10.04 11.42 3.18
C LEU A 131 10.98 11.56 4.37
N SER A 132 11.90 10.63 4.51
CA SER A 132 13.10 10.75 5.34
C SER A 132 14.33 10.89 4.46
N ARG A 133 15.30 11.72 4.86
CA ARG A 133 16.60 11.87 4.19
C ARG A 133 17.78 11.45 5.08
N ASP A 134 17.50 10.83 6.22
CA ASP A 134 18.45 10.48 7.26
C ASP A 134 18.28 9.02 7.76
N GLY A 135 17.82 8.15 6.87
CA GLY A 135 17.65 6.72 7.16
C GLY A 135 16.49 6.43 8.13
N GLY A 136 15.44 7.26 8.09
CA GLY A 136 14.22 7.09 8.87
C GLY A 136 14.24 7.75 10.25
N LYS A 137 15.26 8.56 10.57
CA LYS A 137 15.32 9.25 11.87
C LYS A 137 14.32 10.40 11.97
N THR A 138 14.15 11.15 10.88
CA THR A 138 13.16 12.22 10.77
C THR A 138 12.31 12.06 9.52
N TRP A 139 11.04 12.51 9.61
CA TRP A 139 10.05 12.36 8.53
C TRP A 139 9.39 13.70 8.23
N LYS A 140 9.30 14.03 6.93
CA LYS A 140 8.60 15.21 6.43
C LYS A 140 7.41 14.77 5.58
N ASN A 141 6.21 15.29 5.88
CA ASN A 141 5.05 15.11 5.02
C ASN A 141 5.27 15.81 3.67
N LYS A 142 5.00 15.10 2.58
CA LYS A 142 5.17 15.52 1.19
C LYS A 142 3.85 15.69 0.44
N GLY A 143 2.74 15.74 1.15
CA GLY A 143 1.42 15.99 0.58
C GLY A 143 0.63 14.72 0.27
N LEU A 144 -0.31 14.83 -0.66
CA LEU A 144 -1.31 13.81 -0.98
C LEU A 144 -2.09 13.34 0.26
N ASN A 145 -2.45 14.29 1.12
CA ASN A 145 -3.04 14.00 2.44
C ASN A 145 -4.45 13.37 2.38
N LYS A 146 -5.10 13.45 1.21
CA LYS A 146 -6.41 12.85 0.95
C LYS A 146 -6.32 11.52 0.20
N SER A 147 -5.13 10.93 0.09
CA SER A 147 -4.93 9.63 -0.56
C SER A 147 -5.54 8.49 0.24
N GLU A 148 -5.53 8.59 1.56
CA GLU A 148 -5.92 7.56 2.54
C GLU A 148 -5.16 6.23 2.41
N HIS A 149 -4.86 5.78 1.20
CA HIS A 149 -4.22 4.49 0.93
C HIS A 149 -3.24 4.59 -0.24
N ILE A 150 -1.95 4.49 0.07
CA ILE A 150 -0.87 4.48 -0.93
C ILE A 150 -0.33 3.07 -1.07
N SER A 151 -0.37 2.53 -2.28
CA SER A 151 -0.04 1.13 -2.56
C SER A 151 1.35 0.91 -3.14
N LYS A 152 1.91 1.91 -3.82
CA LYS A 152 3.23 1.78 -4.44
C LYS A 152 3.93 3.12 -4.56
N ILE A 153 5.24 3.11 -4.35
CA ILE A 153 6.13 4.26 -4.57
C ILE A 153 7.26 3.81 -5.48
N ILE A 154 7.49 4.55 -6.55
CA ILE A 154 8.62 4.33 -7.46
C ILE A 154 9.49 5.57 -7.44
N VAL A 155 10.77 5.41 -7.20
CA VAL A 155 11.79 6.44 -7.37
C VAL A 155 12.58 6.08 -8.63
N ASN A 156 12.73 7.04 -9.53
CA ASN A 156 13.51 6.84 -10.76
C ASN A 156 14.98 6.52 -10.39
N LYS A 157 15.52 5.44 -10.96
CA LYS A 157 16.86 4.97 -10.61
C LYS A 157 18.00 5.87 -11.08
N ASN A 158 17.70 6.88 -11.92
CA ASN A 158 18.66 7.82 -12.45
C ASN A 158 18.44 9.26 -11.92
N ASP A 159 17.31 9.51 -11.22
CA ASP A 159 16.95 10.83 -10.70
C ASP A 159 16.08 10.73 -9.44
N SER A 160 16.65 11.00 -8.28
CA SER A 160 15.93 11.03 -6.98
C SER A 160 14.79 12.06 -6.91
N ASN A 161 14.74 13.04 -7.82
CA ASN A 161 13.68 14.03 -7.84
C ASN A 161 12.43 13.54 -8.56
N THR A 162 12.58 12.55 -9.44
CA THR A 162 11.46 11.95 -10.17
C THR A 162 10.91 10.77 -9.38
N VAL A 163 9.67 10.95 -8.87
CA VAL A 163 9.00 9.99 -7.99
C VAL A 163 7.54 9.80 -8.43
N PHE A 164 7.07 8.56 -8.39
CA PHE A 164 5.68 8.20 -8.68
C PHE A 164 5.00 7.63 -7.44
N ILE A 165 3.76 8.05 -7.20
CA ILE A 165 2.92 7.59 -6.10
C ILE A 165 1.64 6.99 -6.65
N ALA A 166 1.45 5.69 -6.45
CA ALA A 166 0.20 5.00 -6.74
C ALA A 166 -0.74 5.15 -5.54
N SER A 167 -1.79 5.95 -5.72
CA SER A 167 -2.81 6.19 -4.71
C SER A 167 -4.11 5.49 -5.06
N GLN A 168 -4.56 4.62 -4.17
CA GLN A 168 -5.86 3.95 -4.29
C GLN A 168 -7.02 4.90 -3.94
N GLY A 169 -6.74 5.96 -3.17
CA GLY A 169 -7.73 6.92 -2.71
C GLY A 169 -8.64 6.39 -1.60
N PRO A 170 -9.55 7.22 -1.09
CA PRO A 170 -10.51 6.86 -0.05
C PRO A 170 -11.32 5.61 -0.38
N LEU A 171 -11.51 4.72 0.61
CA LEU A 171 -12.31 3.52 0.44
C LEU A 171 -13.80 3.79 0.62
N TRP A 172 -14.17 4.73 1.49
CA TRP A 172 -15.54 5.01 1.92
C TRP A 172 -16.19 6.20 1.22
N SER A 173 -15.42 6.95 0.42
CA SER A 173 -15.90 8.11 -0.34
C SER A 173 -15.28 8.15 -1.73
N SER A 174 -15.88 8.93 -2.62
CA SER A 174 -15.32 9.25 -3.94
C SER A 174 -14.23 10.33 -3.84
N GLY A 175 -13.46 10.51 -4.91
CA GLY A 175 -12.47 11.57 -5.03
C GLY A 175 -11.25 11.36 -4.13
N GLY A 176 -10.82 12.41 -3.44
CA GLY A 176 -9.54 12.45 -2.73
C GLY A 176 -8.34 12.54 -3.67
N ASP A 177 -7.14 12.32 -3.13
CA ASP A 177 -5.91 12.23 -3.94
C ASP A 177 -5.78 10.82 -4.51
N ARG A 178 -6.51 10.53 -5.61
CA ARG A 178 -6.69 9.22 -6.23
C ARG A 178 -6.09 9.19 -7.64
N GLY A 179 -5.33 8.15 -7.97
CA GLY A 179 -4.67 7.99 -9.27
C GLY A 179 -3.17 7.76 -9.16
N LEU A 180 -2.44 8.01 -10.24
CA LEU A 180 -0.98 8.03 -10.25
C LEU A 180 -0.48 9.47 -10.29
N TYR A 181 0.34 9.80 -9.32
CA TYR A 181 0.96 11.11 -9.20
C TYR A 181 2.44 11.03 -9.54
N LYS A 182 2.96 12.03 -10.25
CA LYS A 182 4.37 12.21 -10.59
C LYS A 182 4.89 13.51 -9.99
N SER A 183 6.03 13.44 -9.34
CA SER A 183 6.86 14.58 -8.96
C SER A 183 8.15 14.56 -9.78
N ILE A 184 8.68 15.73 -10.10
CA ILE A 184 10.01 15.94 -10.72
C ILE A 184 10.89 16.84 -9.85
N ASN A 185 10.50 17.07 -8.61
CA ASN A 185 11.19 17.97 -7.67
C ASN A 185 11.28 17.40 -6.25
N GLY A 186 11.39 16.08 -6.13
CA GLY A 186 11.54 15.40 -4.84
C GLY A 186 10.32 15.55 -3.93
N GLY A 187 9.12 15.54 -4.52
CA GLY A 187 7.84 15.60 -3.81
C GLY A 187 7.49 16.98 -3.26
N GLU A 188 8.08 18.06 -3.77
CA GLU A 188 7.62 19.42 -3.41
C GLU A 188 6.31 19.77 -4.10
N SER A 189 6.05 19.19 -5.27
CA SER A 189 4.75 19.25 -5.96
C SER A 189 4.46 17.94 -6.69
N TRP A 190 3.16 17.69 -6.93
CA TRP A 190 2.66 16.48 -7.55
C TRP A 190 1.72 16.79 -8.70
N ASN A 191 1.94 16.13 -9.85
CA ASN A 191 1.06 16.17 -11.00
C ASN A 191 0.29 14.83 -11.09
N LEU A 192 -1.02 14.89 -11.23
CA LEU A 192 -1.85 13.71 -11.49
C LEU A 192 -1.68 13.30 -12.96
N VAL A 193 -0.95 12.21 -13.21
CA VAL A 193 -0.58 11.76 -14.57
C VAL A 193 -1.44 10.61 -15.10
N LEU A 194 -2.10 9.84 -14.21
CA LEU A 194 -3.09 8.83 -14.61
C LEU A 194 -4.31 8.90 -13.69
N SER A 195 -5.45 9.21 -14.28
CA SER A 195 -6.76 9.23 -13.61
C SER A 195 -7.82 8.62 -14.52
N VAL A 196 -8.78 7.91 -13.95
CA VAL A 196 -9.86 7.26 -14.70
C VAL A 196 -11.22 7.84 -14.32
N ASN A 197 -11.59 7.80 -13.05
CA ASN A 197 -12.79 8.41 -12.49
C ASN A 197 -12.65 8.58 -10.97
N GLU A 198 -13.64 9.21 -10.34
CA GLU A 198 -13.64 9.51 -8.90
C GLU A 198 -13.61 8.29 -7.96
N TRP A 199 -13.82 7.07 -8.46
CA TRP A 199 -13.81 5.82 -7.68
C TRP A 199 -12.62 4.92 -7.99
N THR A 200 -11.79 5.30 -8.98
CA THR A 200 -10.71 4.46 -9.48
C THR A 200 -9.35 5.05 -9.12
N GLY A 201 -8.59 4.35 -8.30
CA GLY A 201 -7.19 4.66 -7.99
C GLY A 201 -6.21 3.79 -8.76
N VAL A 202 -4.92 3.96 -8.50
CA VAL A 202 -3.85 3.10 -9.00
C VAL A 202 -3.41 2.18 -7.87
N THR A 203 -3.35 0.87 -8.13
CA THR A 203 -3.00 -0.14 -7.13
C THR A 203 -1.61 -0.70 -7.30
N ASP A 204 -1.07 -0.68 -8.51
CA ASP A 204 0.27 -1.19 -8.78
C ASP A 204 0.93 -0.46 -9.96
N VAL A 205 2.25 -0.33 -9.90
CA VAL A 205 3.08 0.27 -10.95
C VAL A 205 4.40 -0.49 -11.04
N VAL A 206 4.80 -0.87 -12.25
CA VAL A 206 6.11 -1.45 -12.53
C VAL A 206 6.81 -0.69 -13.64
N VAL A 207 8.13 -0.63 -13.58
CA VAL A 207 9.00 0.07 -14.53
C VAL A 207 9.86 -0.97 -15.27
N ASP A 208 10.08 -0.78 -16.57
CA ASP A 208 11.04 -1.60 -17.32
C ASP A 208 12.46 -1.32 -16.76
N PRO A 209 13.15 -2.33 -16.22
CA PRO A 209 14.48 -2.14 -15.66
C PRO A 209 15.54 -1.68 -16.66
N ARG A 210 15.26 -1.74 -17.96
CA ARG A 210 16.16 -1.26 -19.05
C ARG A 210 15.92 0.20 -19.40
N ASP A 211 14.64 0.67 -19.28
CA ASP A 211 14.23 2.01 -19.71
C ASP A 211 13.18 2.60 -18.77
N GLU A 212 13.57 3.59 -17.98
CA GLU A 212 12.70 4.32 -17.04
C GLU A 212 11.51 5.04 -17.73
N ASN A 213 11.55 5.21 -19.04
CA ASN A 213 10.43 5.78 -19.80
C ASN A 213 9.30 4.79 -20.00
N VAL A 214 9.58 3.49 -19.90
CA VAL A 214 8.60 2.43 -20.10
C VAL A 214 8.04 1.97 -18.77
N MET A 215 6.75 2.24 -18.55
CA MET A 215 6.06 1.95 -17.30
C MET A 215 4.71 1.27 -17.56
N TYR A 216 4.28 0.49 -16.58
CA TYR A 216 2.95 -0.15 -16.60
C TYR A 216 2.25 0.13 -15.29
N ALA A 217 0.94 0.39 -15.37
CA ALA A 217 0.12 0.69 -14.19
C ALA A 217 -1.19 -0.11 -14.20
N ALA A 218 -1.56 -0.62 -13.05
CA ALA A 218 -2.85 -1.25 -12.79
C ALA A 218 -3.75 -0.29 -12.01
N THR A 219 -4.92 0.02 -12.56
CA THR A 219 -5.94 0.79 -11.84
C THR A 219 -6.91 -0.15 -11.14
N TRP A 220 -7.55 0.36 -10.08
CA TRP A 220 -8.54 -0.40 -9.33
C TRP A 220 -9.71 0.49 -8.92
N GLN A 221 -10.90 0.15 -9.41
CA GLN A 221 -12.15 0.77 -8.98
C GLN A 221 -12.70 0.03 -7.76
N ARG A 222 -12.81 0.75 -6.64
CA ARG A 222 -13.30 0.17 -5.39
C ARG A 222 -14.13 1.16 -4.58
N HIS A 223 -15.08 0.62 -3.84
CA HIS A 223 -15.91 1.42 -2.94
C HIS A 223 -16.48 0.53 -1.83
N ARG A 224 -16.58 1.09 -0.62
CA ARG A 224 -17.24 0.44 0.51
C ARG A 224 -18.28 1.38 1.13
N ASN A 225 -19.39 0.80 1.53
CA ASN A 225 -20.34 1.40 2.45
C ASN A 225 -20.73 0.39 3.55
N VAL A 226 -21.63 0.76 4.46
CA VAL A 226 -22.03 -0.12 5.57
C VAL A 226 -22.64 -1.43 5.07
N ALA A 227 -23.41 -1.40 3.98
CA ALA A 227 -24.14 -2.54 3.45
C ALA A 227 -23.30 -3.41 2.49
N ALA A 228 -22.37 -2.82 1.73
CA ALA A 228 -21.72 -3.51 0.62
C ALA A 228 -20.26 -3.10 0.41
N TYR A 229 -19.50 -4.00 -0.21
CA TYR A 229 -18.19 -3.76 -0.77
C TYR A 229 -18.21 -4.02 -2.27
N MET A 230 -17.78 -3.05 -3.06
CA MET A 230 -17.53 -3.15 -4.48
C MET A 230 -16.02 -3.15 -4.72
N GLY A 231 -15.46 -4.33 -5.00
CA GLY A 231 -14.02 -4.55 -5.21
C GLY A 231 -13.62 -4.58 -6.67
N GLY A 232 -14.40 -3.99 -7.55
CA GLY A 232 -14.13 -3.94 -8.98
C GLY A 232 -15.08 -3.02 -9.72
N GLY A 233 -14.77 -2.75 -10.99
CA GLY A 233 -15.60 -1.92 -11.83
C GLY A 233 -15.00 -1.65 -13.21
N PRO A 234 -15.71 -0.89 -14.07
CA PRO A 234 -15.24 -0.59 -15.42
C PRO A 234 -13.98 0.27 -15.47
N GLY A 235 -13.62 0.93 -14.38
CA GLY A 235 -12.38 1.71 -14.26
C GLY A 235 -11.12 0.88 -13.98
N THR A 236 -11.28 -0.40 -13.59
CA THR A 236 -10.12 -1.30 -13.39
C THR A 236 -9.55 -1.71 -14.75
N LYS A 237 -8.31 -1.33 -15.05
CA LYS A 237 -7.62 -1.50 -16.33
C LYS A 237 -6.11 -1.60 -16.14
N LEU A 238 -5.43 -2.04 -17.22
CA LEU A 238 -3.98 -1.93 -17.36
C LEU A 238 -3.63 -0.82 -18.35
N PHE A 239 -2.57 -0.10 -18.02
CA PHE A 239 -2.04 1.02 -18.82
C PHE A 239 -0.54 0.85 -19.03
N LYS A 240 -0.04 1.42 -20.14
CA LYS A 240 1.38 1.54 -20.46
C LYS A 240 1.72 2.98 -20.78
N SER A 241 2.85 3.44 -20.30
CA SER A 241 3.54 4.67 -20.71
C SER A 241 4.84 4.30 -21.43
N ILE A 242 5.29 5.17 -22.33
CA ILE A 242 6.58 5.07 -23.03
C ILE A 242 7.34 6.42 -23.00
N ASP A 243 6.88 7.35 -22.19
CA ASP A 243 7.38 8.73 -22.08
C ASP A 243 7.65 9.14 -20.63
N GLY A 244 8.06 8.18 -19.80
CA GLY A 244 8.36 8.43 -18.38
C GLY A 244 7.13 8.80 -17.55
N GLY A 245 5.97 8.25 -17.90
CA GLY A 245 4.73 8.41 -17.15
C GLY A 245 3.98 9.71 -17.43
N ASP A 246 4.34 10.46 -18.47
CA ASP A 246 3.64 11.71 -18.83
C ASP A 246 2.32 11.45 -19.54
N SER A 247 2.25 10.37 -20.36
CA SER A 247 1.01 9.91 -20.96
C SER A 247 0.83 8.39 -20.83
N TRP A 248 -0.43 7.95 -20.89
CA TRP A 248 -0.80 6.56 -20.63
C TRP A 248 -1.81 6.06 -21.67
N ARG A 249 -1.51 4.93 -22.30
CA ARG A 249 -2.47 4.22 -23.15
C ARG A 249 -3.00 2.97 -22.46
N GLN A 250 -4.28 2.71 -22.57
CA GLN A 250 -4.91 1.49 -22.07
C GLN A 250 -4.46 0.29 -22.89
N LEU A 251 -4.04 -0.79 -22.22
CA LEU A 251 -3.78 -2.10 -22.82
C LEU A 251 -5.10 -2.88 -22.97
N LYS A 252 -5.31 -3.51 -24.13
CA LYS A 252 -6.59 -4.19 -24.44
C LYS A 252 -6.41 -5.57 -25.08
N THR A 253 -5.42 -5.73 -25.97
CA THR A 253 -5.27 -6.92 -26.80
C THR A 253 -5.02 -8.17 -25.96
N GLY A 254 -5.94 -9.13 -26.02
CA GLY A 254 -5.85 -10.40 -25.27
C GLY A 254 -6.21 -10.30 -23.78
N LEU A 255 -6.51 -9.09 -23.28
CA LEU A 255 -6.98 -8.88 -21.89
C LEU A 255 -8.50 -8.99 -21.79
N PRO A 256 -9.02 -9.35 -20.62
CA PRO A 256 -10.46 -9.43 -20.39
C PRO A 256 -11.11 -8.04 -20.43
N THR A 257 -12.37 -8.02 -20.80
CA THR A 257 -13.21 -6.82 -20.85
C THR A 257 -14.24 -6.82 -19.73
N GLY A 258 -14.87 -5.67 -19.48
CA GLY A 258 -15.98 -5.53 -18.52
C GLY A 258 -15.54 -4.98 -17.17
N LYS A 259 -16.23 -5.42 -16.12
CA LYS A 259 -15.98 -5.03 -14.73
C LYS A 259 -14.91 -5.96 -14.14
N LEU A 260 -13.72 -5.46 -13.94
CA LEU A 260 -12.61 -6.22 -13.37
C LEU A 260 -12.43 -5.86 -11.89
N GLY A 261 -11.98 -6.81 -11.09
CA GLY A 261 -11.55 -6.62 -9.72
C GLY A 261 -10.08 -6.22 -9.63
N LYS A 262 -9.43 -6.45 -8.47
CA LYS A 262 -8.02 -6.07 -8.25
C LYS A 262 -7.10 -6.78 -9.25
N ILE A 263 -6.07 -6.07 -9.68
CA ILE A 263 -5.02 -6.58 -10.57
C ILE A 263 -3.70 -6.52 -9.83
N GLY A 264 -3.00 -7.65 -9.72
CA GLY A 264 -1.59 -7.71 -9.37
C GLY A 264 -0.76 -7.72 -10.65
N LEU A 265 0.31 -6.94 -10.69
CA LEU A 265 1.15 -6.73 -11.87
C LEU A 265 2.61 -7.02 -11.52
N ALA A 266 3.30 -7.78 -12.37
CA ALA A 266 4.74 -8.03 -12.23
C ALA A 266 5.44 -7.97 -13.58
N ILE A 267 6.68 -7.46 -13.58
CA ILE A 267 7.58 -7.49 -14.73
C ILE A 267 8.76 -8.42 -14.42
N SER A 268 9.21 -9.18 -15.43
CA SER A 268 10.41 -10.01 -15.29
C SER A 268 11.66 -9.14 -15.40
N GLU A 269 12.50 -9.11 -14.35
CA GLU A 269 13.79 -8.43 -14.41
C GLU A 269 14.77 -9.13 -15.38
N ILE A 270 14.59 -10.45 -15.61
CA ILE A 270 15.45 -11.26 -16.49
C ILE A 270 15.14 -11.01 -17.96
N ASN A 271 13.85 -10.86 -18.28
CA ASN A 271 13.38 -10.49 -19.61
C ASN A 271 12.21 -9.50 -19.50
N PRO A 272 12.46 -8.21 -19.53
CA PRO A 272 11.43 -7.19 -19.30
C PRO A 272 10.37 -7.05 -20.41
N ASP A 273 10.51 -7.75 -21.53
CA ASP A 273 9.40 -7.89 -22.50
C ASP A 273 8.28 -8.80 -21.96
N VAL A 274 8.58 -9.54 -20.89
CA VAL A 274 7.62 -10.44 -20.21
C VAL A 274 7.06 -9.77 -18.97
N LEU A 275 5.73 -9.62 -18.96
CA LEU A 275 4.97 -9.19 -17.79
C LEU A 275 3.88 -10.21 -17.49
N TYR A 276 3.45 -10.19 -16.24
CA TYR A 276 2.39 -11.04 -15.72
C TYR A 276 1.32 -10.16 -15.04
N ALA A 277 0.06 -10.53 -15.22
CA ALA A 277 -1.06 -9.86 -14.55
C ALA A 277 -2.02 -10.91 -13.99
N ALA A 278 -2.22 -10.88 -12.68
CA ALA A 278 -3.27 -11.65 -12.02
C ALA A 278 -4.52 -10.76 -11.91
N ILE A 279 -5.60 -11.12 -12.58
CA ILE A 279 -6.81 -10.30 -12.75
C ILE A 279 -8.02 -10.99 -12.15
N GLU A 280 -8.68 -10.34 -11.19
CA GLU A 280 -10.01 -10.77 -10.74
C GLU A 280 -11.05 -10.45 -11.81
N LEU A 281 -11.81 -11.48 -12.25
CA LEU A 281 -12.83 -11.38 -13.29
C LEU A 281 -14.24 -11.29 -12.71
N ASP A 282 -14.46 -11.99 -11.61
CA ASP A 282 -15.70 -12.04 -10.85
C ASP A 282 -15.34 -12.49 -9.42
N ARG A 283 -16.29 -12.43 -8.51
CA ARG A 283 -16.09 -12.79 -7.11
C ARG A 283 -15.38 -14.15 -6.96
N ARG A 284 -14.13 -14.14 -6.47
CA ARG A 284 -13.24 -15.30 -6.30
C ARG A 284 -12.97 -16.11 -7.58
N LYS A 285 -13.20 -15.50 -8.74
CA LYS A 285 -12.78 -16.02 -10.05
C LYS A 285 -11.83 -15.05 -10.67
N GLY A 286 -10.82 -15.55 -11.35
CA GLY A 286 -9.85 -14.71 -12.01
C GLY A 286 -9.01 -15.50 -12.98
N ALA A 287 -7.98 -14.88 -13.48
CA ALA A 287 -7.03 -15.51 -14.37
C ALA A 287 -5.67 -14.80 -14.32
N VAL A 288 -4.62 -15.55 -14.57
CA VAL A 288 -3.29 -15.01 -14.80
C VAL A 288 -3.08 -14.86 -16.31
N TYR A 289 -2.62 -13.68 -16.68
CA TYR A 289 -2.24 -13.33 -18.06
C TYR A 289 -0.75 -13.06 -18.14
N ARG A 290 -0.16 -13.36 -19.31
CA ARG A 290 1.24 -13.12 -19.61
C ARG A 290 1.37 -12.45 -20.96
N THR A 291 2.26 -11.47 -21.06
CA THR A 291 2.76 -10.93 -22.32
C THR A 291 4.22 -11.31 -22.52
N SER A 292 4.69 -11.34 -23.75
CA SER A 292 6.12 -11.51 -24.11
C SER A 292 6.57 -10.47 -25.14
N ASN A 293 5.82 -9.38 -25.28
CA ASN A 293 6.09 -8.30 -26.22
C ASN A 293 5.85 -6.92 -25.61
N GLY A 294 6.20 -6.76 -24.33
CA GLY A 294 6.09 -5.48 -23.64
C GLY A 294 4.66 -4.97 -23.53
N GLY A 295 3.67 -5.88 -23.38
CA GLY A 295 2.27 -5.53 -23.17
C GLY A 295 1.47 -5.24 -24.44
N GLU A 296 2.02 -5.43 -25.64
CA GLU A 296 1.26 -5.18 -26.90
C GLU A 296 0.14 -6.21 -27.09
N SER A 297 0.36 -7.45 -26.63
CA SER A 297 -0.68 -8.49 -26.55
C SER A 297 -0.48 -9.39 -25.35
N TRP A 298 -1.59 -9.92 -24.83
CA TRP A 298 -1.62 -10.76 -23.64
C TRP A 298 -2.30 -12.11 -23.95
N SER A 299 -1.82 -13.15 -23.32
CA SER A 299 -2.40 -14.49 -23.38
C SER A 299 -2.81 -14.94 -21.98
N LYS A 300 -4.00 -15.51 -21.86
CA LYS A 300 -4.44 -16.15 -20.63
C LYS A 300 -3.64 -17.43 -20.39
N MET A 301 -3.07 -17.57 -19.21
CA MET A 301 -2.22 -18.70 -18.82
C MET A 301 -3.01 -19.72 -17.98
N SER A 302 -3.73 -19.28 -16.98
CA SER A 302 -4.53 -20.14 -16.08
C SER A 302 -5.73 -19.39 -15.50
N ASP A 303 -6.62 -20.13 -14.82
CA ASP A 303 -7.75 -19.58 -14.05
C ASP A 303 -7.37 -19.28 -12.60
N THR A 304 -6.08 -19.12 -12.29
CA THR A 304 -5.60 -18.87 -10.94
C THR A 304 -5.94 -17.46 -10.45
N VAL A 305 -6.35 -17.36 -9.20
CA VAL A 305 -6.69 -16.11 -8.51
C VAL A 305 -6.46 -16.30 -7.01
N SER A 306 -6.20 -15.20 -6.29
CA SER A 306 -6.19 -15.23 -4.83
C SER A 306 -7.58 -15.58 -4.30
N GLY A 307 -7.71 -16.67 -3.56
CA GLY A 307 -8.99 -17.34 -3.38
C GLY A 307 -9.69 -17.14 -2.05
N ALA A 308 -9.00 -17.18 -0.93
CA ALA A 308 -9.63 -17.41 0.36
C ALA A 308 -10.56 -16.28 0.83
N THR A 309 -10.07 -15.06 1.00
CA THR A 309 -10.90 -13.87 1.31
C THR A 309 -11.25 -13.07 0.07
N GLY A 310 -10.54 -13.29 -1.01
CA GLY A 310 -10.71 -12.66 -2.31
C GLY A 310 -9.59 -11.69 -2.66
N PRO A 311 -9.43 -11.40 -3.95
CA PRO A 311 -8.35 -10.58 -4.48
C PRO A 311 -8.27 -9.16 -3.92
N HIS A 312 -9.36 -8.62 -3.40
CA HIS A 312 -9.36 -7.29 -2.77
C HIS A 312 -8.48 -7.20 -1.53
N TYR A 313 -8.15 -8.32 -0.92
CA TYR A 313 -7.29 -8.39 0.27
C TYR A 313 -5.85 -8.78 -0.07
N TYR A 314 -5.68 -9.62 -1.07
CA TYR A 314 -4.40 -10.11 -1.59
C TYR A 314 -4.21 -9.64 -3.04
N GLN A 315 -3.76 -10.51 -3.94
CA GLN A 315 -3.58 -10.30 -5.38
C GLN A 315 -2.28 -9.59 -5.77
N GLU A 316 -1.41 -9.29 -4.84
CA GLU A 316 -0.05 -8.87 -5.18
C GLU A 316 0.64 -10.01 -5.93
N LEU A 317 1.27 -9.65 -7.06
CA LEU A 317 2.01 -10.57 -7.91
C LEU A 317 3.48 -10.17 -7.93
N VAL A 318 4.36 -11.13 -7.73
CA VAL A 318 5.81 -10.87 -7.67
C VAL A 318 6.50 -11.82 -8.65
N ALA A 319 7.36 -11.27 -9.52
CA ALA A 319 8.23 -12.07 -10.38
C ALA A 319 9.58 -12.28 -9.69
N SER A 320 10.11 -13.51 -9.78
CA SER A 320 11.45 -13.78 -9.27
C SER A 320 12.51 -12.99 -10.05
N PRO A 321 13.41 -12.28 -9.39
CA PRO A 321 14.55 -11.65 -10.07
C PRO A 321 15.63 -12.66 -10.49
N HIS A 322 15.55 -13.90 -9.99
CA HIS A 322 16.58 -14.93 -10.19
C HIS A 322 16.16 -16.06 -11.12
N HIS A 323 14.84 -16.33 -11.23
CA HIS A 323 14.32 -17.44 -12.02
C HIS A 323 13.30 -16.95 -13.03
N PHE A 324 13.63 -17.09 -14.32
CA PHE A 324 12.72 -16.70 -15.40
C PHE A 324 11.43 -17.54 -15.37
N ASP A 325 10.29 -16.89 -15.64
CA ASP A 325 8.95 -17.47 -15.59
C ASP A 325 8.51 -18.00 -14.19
N ARG A 326 9.28 -17.71 -13.13
CA ARG A 326 8.86 -17.98 -11.78
C ARG A 326 8.15 -16.76 -11.19
N ILE A 327 6.90 -16.96 -10.76
CA ILE A 327 6.05 -15.91 -10.18
C ILE A 327 5.36 -16.41 -8.90
N TYR A 328 5.10 -15.48 -8.00
CA TYR A 328 4.44 -15.70 -6.72
C TYR A 328 3.19 -14.84 -6.64
N LEU A 329 2.04 -15.46 -6.41
CA LEU A 329 0.78 -14.78 -6.18
C LEU A 329 0.47 -14.81 -4.69
N MET A 330 0.39 -13.63 -4.07
CA MET A 330 0.05 -13.50 -2.66
C MET A 330 -1.39 -13.94 -2.42
N ASP A 331 -1.57 -14.72 -1.37
CA ASP A 331 -2.86 -15.29 -0.94
C ASP A 331 -2.73 -15.71 0.53
N VAL A 332 -3.76 -16.29 1.11
CA VAL A 332 -3.66 -16.97 2.43
C VAL A 332 -2.48 -17.94 2.42
N ARG A 333 -2.30 -18.69 1.35
CA ARG A 333 -1.06 -19.44 1.08
C ARG A 333 -0.50 -18.99 -0.26
N VAL A 334 0.79 -18.64 -0.28
CA VAL A 334 1.45 -18.20 -1.52
C VAL A 334 1.28 -19.29 -2.59
N GLN A 335 0.81 -18.85 -3.75
CA GLN A 335 0.73 -19.68 -4.93
C GLN A 335 1.95 -19.41 -5.82
N VAL A 336 2.66 -20.45 -6.21
CA VAL A 336 3.92 -20.38 -6.98
C VAL A 336 3.71 -21.01 -8.35
N SER A 337 4.19 -20.33 -9.38
CA SER A 337 4.32 -20.88 -10.73
C SER A 337 5.78 -20.86 -11.15
N ASN A 338 6.24 -21.92 -11.84
CA ASN A 338 7.57 -22.02 -12.46
C ASN A 338 7.50 -22.03 -13.99
N ASP A 339 6.35 -21.79 -14.59
CA ASP A 339 6.07 -21.92 -16.01
C ASP A 339 5.31 -20.72 -16.59
N GLY A 340 5.52 -19.54 -15.98
CA GLY A 340 4.96 -18.29 -16.45
C GLY A 340 3.45 -18.17 -16.21
N GLY A 341 2.94 -18.81 -15.19
CA GLY A 341 1.53 -18.71 -14.77
C GLY A 341 0.60 -19.74 -15.39
N LYS A 342 1.12 -20.79 -16.08
CA LYS A 342 0.30 -21.88 -16.64
C LYS A 342 -0.21 -22.80 -15.54
N THR A 343 0.67 -23.17 -14.60
CA THR A 343 0.32 -24.00 -13.45
C THR A 343 0.76 -23.34 -12.16
N PHE A 344 0.01 -23.58 -11.09
CA PHE A 344 0.33 -23.07 -9.76
C PHE A 344 0.26 -24.20 -8.72
N TYR A 345 1.19 -24.15 -7.78
CA TYR A 345 1.18 -24.98 -6.59
C TYR A 345 1.29 -24.08 -5.35
N ARG A 346 0.86 -24.59 -4.20
CA ARG A 346 1.01 -23.87 -2.93
C ARG A 346 2.43 -24.01 -2.44
N MET A 347 3.03 -22.91 -2.02
CA MET A 347 4.33 -22.90 -1.35
C MET A 347 4.27 -23.75 -0.08
N ASN A 348 5.36 -24.40 0.28
CA ASN A 348 5.48 -25.06 1.57
C ASN A 348 5.59 -23.99 2.68
N GLU A 349 4.59 -23.93 3.55
CA GLU A 349 4.45 -22.89 4.56
C GLU A 349 4.26 -23.45 5.98
N GLY A 350 4.75 -24.67 6.22
CA GLY A 350 4.56 -25.36 7.50
C GLY A 350 5.11 -24.63 8.73
N ASN A 351 6.11 -23.76 8.52
CA ASN A 351 6.84 -23.05 9.58
C ASN A 351 6.59 -21.54 9.60
N LYS A 352 5.59 -21.03 8.89
CA LYS A 352 5.25 -19.62 8.90
C LYS A 352 3.75 -19.37 9.03
N HIS A 353 3.38 -18.15 9.42
CA HIS A 353 2.00 -17.71 9.40
C HIS A 353 1.49 -17.65 7.95
N SER A 354 0.21 -17.95 7.75
CA SER A 354 -0.51 -17.71 6.51
C SER A 354 -0.74 -16.21 6.27
N ASP A 355 -1.56 -15.86 5.29
CA ASP A 355 -2.00 -14.48 5.01
C ASP A 355 -0.84 -13.58 4.58
N ASN A 356 -0.41 -13.79 3.33
CA ASN A 356 0.79 -13.18 2.76
C ASN A 356 0.46 -11.89 2.02
N HIS A 357 1.24 -10.81 2.27
CA HIS A 357 1.01 -9.48 1.73
C HIS A 357 2.19 -8.91 0.96
N SER A 358 3.40 -9.31 1.31
CA SER A 358 4.61 -8.80 0.67
C SER A 358 5.66 -9.89 0.52
N MET A 359 6.49 -9.76 -0.52
CA MET A 359 7.64 -10.63 -0.75
C MET A 359 8.76 -9.80 -1.35
N THR A 360 9.98 -10.03 -0.87
CA THR A 360 11.18 -9.38 -1.42
C THR A 360 12.37 -10.34 -1.41
N PHE A 361 13.37 -10.05 -2.23
CA PHE A 361 14.53 -10.91 -2.47
C PHE A 361 15.82 -10.17 -2.19
N LYS A 362 16.88 -10.89 -1.82
CA LYS A 362 18.24 -10.39 -1.93
C LYS A 362 18.70 -10.48 -3.39
N LYS A 363 19.39 -9.46 -3.88
CA LYS A 363 19.89 -9.46 -5.26
C LYS A 363 21.02 -10.47 -5.48
N ASN A 364 21.82 -10.69 -4.45
CA ASN A 364 23.04 -11.49 -4.52
C ASN A 364 22.85 -12.93 -4.02
N ASP A 365 21.66 -13.30 -3.57
CA ASP A 365 21.37 -14.65 -3.09
C ASP A 365 20.06 -15.19 -3.68
N PRO A 366 20.13 -16.06 -4.68
CA PRO A 366 18.95 -16.61 -5.35
C PRO A 366 18.10 -17.55 -4.47
N ASN A 367 18.63 -18.00 -3.35
CA ASN A 367 17.92 -18.86 -2.42
C ASN A 367 17.23 -18.08 -1.30
N TYR A 368 17.51 -16.76 -1.19
CA TYR A 368 17.00 -15.96 -0.08
C TYR A 368 15.82 -15.10 -0.48
N LEU A 369 14.75 -15.20 0.30
CA LEU A 369 13.60 -14.30 0.21
C LEU A 369 12.99 -14.03 1.59
N LEU A 370 12.31 -12.90 1.70
CA LEU A 370 11.49 -12.49 2.84
C LEU A 370 10.03 -12.48 2.44
N VAL A 371 9.17 -12.96 3.34
CA VAL A 371 7.71 -12.90 3.20
C VAL A 371 7.12 -12.16 4.39
N GLY A 372 6.33 -11.14 4.10
CA GLY A 372 5.53 -10.41 5.08
C GLY A 372 4.11 -10.96 5.15
N THR A 373 3.63 -11.22 6.37
CA THR A 373 2.32 -11.83 6.65
C THR A 373 1.53 -11.04 7.70
N ASP A 374 0.33 -11.50 8.03
CA ASP A 374 -0.42 -10.97 9.19
C ASP A 374 0.27 -11.28 10.53
N GLY A 375 1.11 -12.30 10.61
CA GLY A 375 1.80 -12.74 11.82
C GLY A 375 3.26 -12.31 11.94
N GLY A 376 3.79 -11.55 10.98
CA GLY A 376 5.18 -11.07 10.99
C GLY A 376 5.96 -11.36 9.71
N ILE A 377 7.29 -11.32 9.80
CA ILE A 377 8.22 -11.54 8.70
C ILE A 377 8.85 -12.92 8.84
N TYR A 378 8.98 -13.59 7.72
CA TYR A 378 9.60 -14.92 7.64
C TYR A 378 10.66 -14.93 6.55
N GLU A 379 11.73 -15.69 6.81
CA GLU A 379 12.88 -15.86 5.89
C GLU A 379 12.86 -17.26 5.29
N SER A 380 13.24 -17.34 4.02
CA SER A 380 13.63 -18.60 3.39
C SER A 380 15.09 -18.49 2.92
N PHE A 381 15.88 -19.57 3.13
CA PHE A 381 17.28 -19.69 2.76
C PHE A 381 17.52 -20.75 1.70
N ASP A 382 16.46 -21.36 1.18
CA ASP A 382 16.49 -22.47 0.25
C ASP A 382 15.52 -22.30 -0.92
N ASP A 383 15.10 -21.04 -1.19
CA ASP A 383 14.15 -20.72 -2.24
C ASP A 383 12.80 -21.46 -2.07
N THR A 384 12.37 -21.61 -0.80
CA THR A 384 11.08 -22.24 -0.40
C THR A 384 10.95 -23.76 -0.64
N LYS A 385 12.07 -24.47 -0.70
CA LYS A 385 12.11 -25.93 -0.90
C LYS A 385 11.78 -26.73 0.35
#